data_4cb0fe139fe6f42654389f3b870dc90a
#
_entry.id   4cb0fe139fe6f42654389f3b870dc90a
#
_cell.length_a   1.000
_cell.length_b   1.000
_cell.length_c   1.000
_cell.angle_alpha   90.00
_cell.angle_beta   90.00
_cell.angle_gamma   90.00
#
_symmetry.space_group_name_H-M   'P 1'
#
loop_
_entity.id
_entity.type
_entity.pdbx_description
1 polymer ?
#
loop_
_entity_poly.entity_id
_entity_poly.type
_entity_poly.pdbx_seq_one_letter_code
_entity_poly.pdbx_strand_id
1 'polypeptide(L)'
;LLPAECLVSQNSKHHFCFEADGNVVLYQDGKSIWNSGTGGLPTQDAGQLFLDDEDGTLVAEYASSTKEYPLDFWYNIPDPASVPADTGSPLFTAVMKDDGNVEITRGDGTVIWSTKSLGQGEKGLFRSYVGCFESR
;
A
#
# COMPACT_ATOMS: atom_id res chain seq x y z
N LEU A 1 -6.76 -1.79 4.68
CA LEU A 1 -7.05 -3.19 4.35
C LEU A 1 -6.96 -4.06 5.59
N LEU A 2 -7.91 -4.92 5.78
CA LEU A 2 -7.87 -6.00 6.76
C LEU A 2 -7.17 -7.22 6.14
N PRO A 3 -6.73 -8.20 6.95
CA PRO A 3 -6.10 -9.40 6.40
C PRO A 3 -6.99 -10.08 5.35
N ALA A 4 -6.37 -10.53 4.27
CA ALA A 4 -7.00 -11.13 3.10
C ALA A 4 -7.78 -10.16 2.20
N GLU A 5 -7.70 -8.86 2.45
CA GLU A 5 -8.28 -7.85 1.55
C GLU A 5 -7.26 -7.32 0.57
N CYS A 6 -7.74 -6.90 -0.59
CA CYS A 6 -6.87 -6.40 -1.67
C CYS A 6 -7.44 -5.14 -2.29
N LEU A 7 -6.54 -4.27 -2.75
CA LEU A 7 -6.85 -3.29 -3.77
C LEU A 7 -6.69 -3.95 -5.13
N VAL A 8 -7.63 -3.73 -6.03
CA VAL A 8 -7.63 -4.36 -7.36
C VAL A 8 -7.55 -3.26 -8.42
N SER A 9 -6.67 -3.42 -9.39
CA SER A 9 -6.57 -2.49 -10.50
C SER A 9 -7.85 -2.49 -11.34
N GLN A 10 -8.10 -1.40 -12.04
CA GLN A 10 -9.31 -1.27 -12.85
C GLN A 10 -9.42 -2.37 -13.91
N ASN A 11 -8.28 -2.77 -14.51
CA ASN A 11 -8.25 -3.86 -15.48
C ASN A 11 -8.29 -5.26 -14.86
N SER A 12 -8.37 -5.36 -13.53
CA SER A 12 -8.45 -6.60 -12.76
C SER A 12 -7.23 -7.52 -12.85
N LYS A 13 -6.14 -7.06 -13.43
CA LYS A 13 -4.93 -7.87 -13.60
C LYS A 13 -4.00 -7.83 -12.40
N HIS A 14 -4.11 -6.79 -11.57
CA HIS A 14 -3.21 -6.57 -10.45
C HIS A 14 -3.98 -6.49 -9.14
N HIS A 15 -3.44 -7.16 -8.12
CA HIS A 15 -4.02 -7.19 -6.78
C HIS A 15 -2.94 -6.84 -5.76
N PHE A 16 -3.18 -5.82 -4.97
CA PHE A 16 -2.29 -5.42 -3.87
C PHE A 16 -2.96 -5.83 -2.56
N CYS A 17 -2.44 -6.86 -1.94
CA CYS A 17 -3.12 -7.57 -0.85
C CYS A 17 -2.38 -7.47 0.46
N PHE A 18 -3.13 -7.34 1.54
CA PHE A 18 -2.62 -7.58 2.88
C PHE A 18 -2.98 -9.02 3.25
N GLU A 19 -1.96 -9.87 3.32
CA GLU A 19 -2.18 -11.29 3.54
C GLU A 19 -2.45 -11.61 5.00
N ALA A 20 -3.09 -12.74 5.24
CA ALA A 20 -3.40 -13.19 6.59
C ALA A 20 -2.15 -13.46 7.45
N ASP A 21 -1.00 -13.70 6.82
CA ASP A 21 0.27 -13.91 7.51
C ASP A 21 1.09 -12.62 7.70
N GLY A 22 0.50 -11.47 7.40
CA GLY A 22 1.15 -10.17 7.58
C GLY A 22 1.96 -9.69 6.39
N ASN A 23 2.10 -10.49 5.33
CA ASN A 23 2.80 -10.03 4.15
C ASN A 23 1.93 -9.07 3.33
N VAL A 24 2.55 -8.05 2.76
CA VAL A 24 1.91 -7.18 1.78
C VAL A 24 2.43 -7.62 0.42
N VAL A 25 1.54 -8.05 -0.46
CA VAL A 25 1.93 -8.69 -1.72
C VAL A 25 1.21 -8.06 -2.90
N LEU A 26 1.95 -7.81 -3.97
CA LEU A 26 1.38 -7.35 -5.23
C LEU A 26 1.43 -8.50 -6.23
N TYR A 27 0.26 -8.85 -6.75
CA TYR A 27 0.09 -9.92 -7.74
C TYR A 27 -0.24 -9.35 -9.10
N GLN A 28 0.31 -9.99 -10.13
CA GLN A 28 -0.11 -9.78 -11.52
C GLN A 28 -0.55 -11.13 -12.09
N ASP A 29 -1.79 -11.21 -12.53
CA ASP A 29 -2.37 -12.44 -13.07
C ASP A 29 -2.12 -13.64 -12.14
N GLY A 30 -2.25 -13.42 -10.83
CA GLY A 30 -2.06 -14.45 -9.82
C GLY A 30 -0.62 -14.74 -9.44
N LYS A 31 0.35 -14.04 -10.03
CA LYS A 31 1.77 -14.22 -9.73
C LYS A 31 2.31 -13.05 -8.91
N SER A 32 3.00 -13.33 -7.82
CA SER A 32 3.62 -12.29 -7.01
C SER A 32 4.75 -11.60 -7.76
N ILE A 33 4.68 -10.27 -7.86
CA ILE A 33 5.71 -9.46 -8.50
C ILE A 33 6.42 -8.52 -7.51
N TRP A 34 5.87 -8.35 -6.34
CA TRP A 34 6.46 -7.54 -5.28
C TRP A 34 5.87 -7.96 -3.94
N ASN A 35 6.66 -7.89 -2.87
CA ASN A 35 6.14 -8.07 -1.52
C ASN A 35 7.00 -7.33 -0.49
N SER A 36 6.43 -7.13 0.69
CA SER A 36 7.10 -6.43 1.79
C SER A 36 8.10 -7.31 2.55
N GLY A 37 8.05 -8.63 2.36
CA GLY A 37 8.92 -9.55 3.08
C GLY A 37 8.53 -9.78 4.53
N THR A 38 7.27 -9.55 4.88
CA THR A 38 6.80 -9.60 6.28
C THR A 38 5.87 -10.78 6.56
N GLY A 39 5.87 -11.79 5.70
CA GLY A 39 5.05 -12.98 5.90
C GLY A 39 5.50 -13.85 7.06
N GLY A 40 4.66 -14.81 7.42
CA GLY A 40 4.97 -15.78 8.46
C GLY A 40 4.36 -15.47 9.82
N LEU A 41 3.56 -14.42 9.95
CA LEU A 41 2.84 -14.18 11.20
C LEU A 41 1.73 -15.21 11.41
N PRO A 42 1.48 -15.60 12.66
CA PRO A 42 0.27 -16.36 12.97
C PRO A 42 -0.97 -15.62 12.47
N THR A 43 -1.97 -16.34 12.00
CA THR A 43 -3.14 -15.78 11.31
C THR A 43 -3.86 -14.69 12.10
N GLN A 44 -3.92 -14.82 13.43
CA GLN A 44 -4.60 -13.86 14.26
C GLN A 44 -3.77 -12.63 14.64
N ASP A 45 -2.50 -12.60 14.26
CA ASP A 45 -1.59 -11.52 14.67
C ASP A 45 -1.56 -10.34 13.68
N ALA A 46 -1.96 -10.55 12.44
CA ALA A 46 -2.04 -9.48 11.47
C ALA A 46 -3.29 -8.63 11.74
N GLY A 47 -3.13 -7.31 11.85
CA GLY A 47 -4.20 -6.40 12.19
C GLY A 47 -4.75 -5.64 10.99
N GLN A 48 -4.01 -4.69 10.47
CA GLN A 48 -4.46 -3.89 9.33
C GLN A 48 -3.30 -3.24 8.59
N LEU A 49 -3.56 -2.92 7.35
CA LEU A 49 -2.71 -2.07 6.52
C LEU A 49 -3.47 -0.77 6.30
N PHE A 50 -2.85 0.35 6.63
CA PHE A 50 -3.49 1.66 6.47
C PHE A 50 -2.49 2.70 5.97
N LEU A 51 -3.03 3.80 5.48
CA LEU A 51 -2.27 4.94 5.00
C LEU A 51 -2.33 6.04 6.06
N ASP A 52 -1.17 6.41 6.59
CA ASP A 52 -1.07 7.44 7.62
C ASP A 52 -1.31 8.81 7.00
N ASP A 53 -2.14 9.62 7.64
CA ASP A 53 -2.53 10.94 7.11
C ASP A 53 -1.53 12.05 7.45
N GLU A 54 -0.53 11.77 8.29
CA GLU A 54 0.46 12.80 8.65
C GLU A 54 1.58 12.89 7.61
N ASP A 55 2.05 11.75 7.14
CA ASP A 55 3.24 11.71 6.27
C ASP A 55 3.08 10.88 5.00
N GLY A 56 1.91 10.25 4.80
CA GLY A 56 1.67 9.40 3.64
C GLY A 56 2.35 8.04 3.73
N THR A 57 2.76 7.61 4.91
CA THR A 57 3.36 6.30 5.11
C THR A 57 2.28 5.22 5.07
N LEU A 58 2.54 4.17 4.33
CA LEU A 58 1.73 2.95 4.36
C LEU A 58 2.25 2.08 5.49
N VAL A 59 1.39 1.72 6.42
CA VAL A 59 1.76 1.05 7.67
C VAL A 59 0.99 -0.25 7.81
N ALA A 60 1.72 -1.34 8.13
CA ALA A 60 1.12 -2.61 8.53
C ALA A 60 1.33 -2.80 10.03
N GLU A 61 0.27 -3.10 10.74
CA GLU A 61 0.33 -3.26 12.18
C GLU A 61 -0.25 -4.58 12.65
N TYR A 62 0.21 -4.99 13.83
CA TYR A 62 -0.31 -6.16 14.52
C TYR A 62 -1.75 -5.91 15.00
N ALA A 63 -2.49 -6.97 15.16
CA ALA A 63 -3.78 -6.90 15.84
C ALA A 63 -3.56 -6.46 17.29
N SER A 64 -4.29 -5.43 17.71
CA SER A 64 -4.10 -4.80 19.02
C SER A 64 -4.36 -5.75 20.19
N SER A 65 -5.10 -6.82 19.96
CA SER A 65 -5.43 -7.82 20.99
C SER A 65 -4.29 -8.81 21.26
N THR A 66 -3.26 -8.85 20.39
CA THR A 66 -2.21 -9.87 20.47
C THR A 66 -0.82 -9.32 20.77
N LYS A 67 -0.61 -8.03 20.59
CA LYS A 67 0.71 -7.41 20.78
C LYS A 67 0.63 -6.13 21.57
N GLU A 68 1.75 -5.82 22.26
CA GLU A 68 1.95 -4.54 22.90
C GLU A 68 2.62 -3.57 21.93
N TYR A 69 2.73 -2.33 22.33
CA TYR A 69 3.42 -1.32 21.52
C TYR A 69 4.91 -1.61 21.36
N PRO A 70 5.51 -1.26 20.19
CA PRO A 70 4.86 -0.67 19.03
C PRO A 70 4.03 -1.71 18.26
N LEU A 71 2.92 -1.27 17.68
CA LEU A 71 2.03 -2.15 16.92
C LEU A 71 2.51 -2.35 15.48
N ASP A 72 3.28 -1.41 14.94
CA ASP A 72 3.73 -1.45 13.56
C ASP A 72 4.80 -2.53 13.37
N PHE A 73 4.64 -3.38 12.37
CA PHE A 73 5.69 -4.33 12.01
C PHE A 73 6.29 -4.05 10.62
N TRP A 74 5.67 -3.17 9.84
CA TRP A 74 6.20 -2.76 8.55
C TRP A 74 5.66 -1.39 8.16
N TYR A 75 6.49 -0.64 7.48
CA TYR A 75 6.08 0.60 6.82
C TYR A 75 7.00 0.86 5.64
N ASN A 76 6.44 1.50 4.60
CA ASN A 76 7.25 1.97 3.49
C ASN A 76 8.03 3.23 3.93
N ILE A 77 9.01 3.61 3.12
CA ILE A 77 9.77 4.84 3.36
C ILE A 77 9.48 5.79 2.19
N PRO A 78 8.59 6.78 2.35
CA PRO A 78 8.36 7.78 1.32
C PRO A 78 9.63 8.57 1.04
N ASP A 79 9.73 9.13 -0.17
CA ASP A 79 10.82 10.03 -0.51
C ASP A 79 10.71 11.29 0.33
N PRO A 80 11.67 11.58 1.22
CA PRO A 80 11.59 12.75 2.10
C PRO A 80 11.52 14.08 1.34
N ALA A 81 12.06 14.13 0.13
CA ALA A 81 12.00 15.32 -0.70
C ALA A 81 10.58 15.58 -1.24
N SER A 82 9.75 14.55 -1.28
CA SER A 82 8.37 14.64 -1.78
C SER A 82 7.36 14.93 -0.68
N VAL A 83 7.76 14.87 0.57
CA VAL A 83 6.88 15.11 1.72
C VAL A 83 7.30 16.40 2.40
N PRO A 84 6.69 17.54 2.07
CA PRO A 84 7.03 18.80 2.71
C PRO A 84 6.69 18.78 4.18
N ALA A 85 7.50 19.51 4.95
CA ALA A 85 7.38 19.54 6.40
C ALA A 85 6.05 20.11 6.91
N ASP A 86 5.39 20.94 6.13
CA ASP A 86 4.13 21.55 6.55
C ASP A 86 3.31 21.95 5.31
N THR A 87 2.28 21.20 5.04
CA THR A 87 1.38 21.47 3.90
C THR A 87 -0.07 21.59 4.34
N GLY A 88 -0.37 21.65 5.60
CA GLY A 88 -1.73 21.86 6.08
C GLY A 88 -2.67 20.70 5.79
N SER A 89 -2.35 19.50 6.18
CA SER A 89 -3.21 18.31 6.05
C SER A 89 -3.42 17.86 4.60
N PRO A 90 -2.36 17.49 3.89
CA PRO A 90 -2.52 16.91 2.56
C PRO A 90 -3.26 15.57 2.65
N LEU A 91 -4.16 15.35 1.73
CA LEU A 91 -4.78 14.06 1.57
C LEU A 91 -3.83 13.14 0.79
N PHE A 92 -3.59 11.96 1.31
CA PHE A 92 -2.79 10.94 0.62
C PHE A 92 -3.70 9.87 0.04
N THR A 93 -3.32 9.30 -1.08
CA THR A 93 -4.08 8.24 -1.74
C THR A 93 -3.13 7.15 -2.21
N ALA A 94 -3.44 5.91 -1.89
CA ALA A 94 -2.73 4.74 -2.42
C ALA A 94 -3.55 4.13 -3.53
N VAL A 95 -2.94 3.91 -4.69
CA VAL A 95 -3.62 3.43 -5.90
C VAL A 95 -2.89 2.22 -6.47
N MET A 96 -3.63 1.12 -6.68
CA MET A 96 -3.17 -0.02 -7.48
C MET A 96 -3.46 0.29 -8.95
N LYS A 97 -2.43 0.58 -9.72
CA LYS A 97 -2.56 1.04 -11.09
C LYS A 97 -2.58 -0.11 -12.09
N ASP A 98 -3.15 0.14 -13.26
CA ASP A 98 -3.24 -0.84 -14.34
C ASP A 98 -1.87 -1.23 -14.92
N ASP A 99 -0.86 -0.38 -14.72
CA ASP A 99 0.51 -0.65 -15.17
C ASP A 99 1.31 -1.57 -14.22
N GLY A 100 0.70 -2.01 -13.13
CA GLY A 100 1.34 -2.90 -12.17
C GLY A 100 2.09 -2.19 -11.05
N ASN A 101 1.98 -0.87 -10.95
CA ASN A 101 2.62 -0.10 -9.89
C ASN A 101 1.60 0.30 -8.83
N VAL A 102 1.98 0.22 -7.56
CA VAL A 102 1.23 0.89 -6.50
C VAL A 102 1.91 2.22 -6.24
N GLU A 103 1.14 3.29 -6.28
CA GLU A 103 1.64 4.63 -6.01
C GLU A 103 0.91 5.25 -4.84
N ILE A 104 1.65 5.95 -4.01
CA ILE A 104 1.07 6.84 -2.99
C ILE A 104 1.27 8.26 -3.48
N THR A 105 0.16 8.97 -3.63
CA THR A 105 0.16 10.35 -4.10
C THR A 105 -0.34 11.27 -3.01
N ARG A 106 0.21 12.47 -3.00
CA ARG A 106 -0.27 13.57 -2.17
C ARG A 106 -1.42 14.28 -2.90
N GLY A 107 -2.22 15.05 -2.14
CA GLY A 107 -3.41 15.73 -2.70
C GLY A 107 -3.14 16.64 -3.90
N ASP A 108 -1.90 17.11 -4.07
CA ASP A 108 -1.50 17.91 -5.24
C ASP A 108 -1.05 17.07 -6.45
N GLY A 109 -1.14 15.75 -6.35
CA GLY A 109 -0.76 14.83 -7.41
C GLY A 109 0.68 14.35 -7.37
N THR A 110 1.49 14.83 -6.41
CA THR A 110 2.88 14.39 -6.30
C THR A 110 2.94 12.95 -5.82
N VAL A 111 3.69 12.09 -6.56
CA VAL A 111 3.95 10.71 -6.15
C VAL A 111 5.07 10.73 -5.11
N ILE A 112 4.78 10.26 -3.91
CA ILE A 112 5.74 10.24 -2.81
C ILE A 112 6.39 8.87 -2.61
N TRP A 113 5.79 7.82 -3.17
CA TRP A 113 6.33 6.48 -3.09
C TRP A 113 5.66 5.58 -4.12
N SER A 114 6.38 4.57 -4.55
CA SER A 114 5.81 3.50 -5.38
C SER A 114 6.54 2.18 -5.14
N THR A 115 5.88 1.09 -5.49
CA THR A 115 6.48 -0.25 -5.44
C THR A 115 7.53 -0.47 -6.50
N LYS A 116 7.57 0.39 -7.52
CA LYS A 116 8.48 0.26 -8.68
C LYS A 116 8.36 -1.09 -9.37
N SER A 117 7.14 -1.59 -9.45
CA SER A 117 6.83 -2.90 -10.00
C SER A 117 6.23 -2.81 -11.42
N LEU A 118 6.52 -1.74 -12.13
CA LEU A 118 6.15 -1.55 -13.52
C LEU A 118 6.77 -2.61 -14.42
N GLY A 119 6.21 -2.78 -15.58
CA GLY A 119 6.91 -3.45 -16.65
C GLY A 119 6.20 -4.65 -17.23
N GLN A 120 5.01 -4.94 -16.76
CA GLN A 120 4.31 -6.14 -17.20
C GLN A 120 2.98 -5.79 -17.88
N GLY A 121 2.97 -4.80 -18.76
CA GLY A 121 1.75 -4.47 -19.45
C GLY A 121 1.63 -3.00 -19.79
N GLU A 122 0.50 -2.44 -19.52
CA GLU A 122 0.20 -1.06 -19.91
C GLU A 122 0.97 -0.08 -19.05
N LYS A 123 1.79 0.72 -19.67
CA LYS A 123 2.62 1.68 -18.96
C LYS A 123 1.89 2.99 -18.82
N GLY A 124 1.50 3.31 -17.58
CA GLY A 124 1.17 4.67 -17.18
C GLY A 124 0.10 5.41 -17.97
N LEU A 125 -0.64 4.73 -18.82
CA LEU A 125 -1.63 5.38 -19.66
C LEU A 125 -2.90 5.69 -18.89
N PHE A 126 -3.20 4.90 -17.88
CA PHE A 126 -4.45 5.01 -17.16
C PHE A 126 -4.23 5.03 -15.67
N ARG A 127 -5.16 5.66 -14.99
CA ARG A 127 -5.23 5.65 -13.54
C ARG A 127 -6.26 4.63 -13.12
N SER A 128 -5.89 3.74 -12.24
CA SER A 128 -6.87 2.89 -11.59
C SER A 128 -7.40 3.61 -10.36
N TYR A 129 -8.71 3.78 -10.32
CA TYR A 129 -9.36 4.37 -9.16
C TYR A 129 -10.19 3.36 -8.39
N VAL A 130 -10.30 2.15 -8.92
CA VAL A 130 -11.02 1.06 -8.26
C VAL A 130 -10.25 0.56 -7.06
N GLY A 131 -8.95 0.43 -7.19
CA GLY A 131 -8.10 -0.09 -6.13
C GLY A 131 -7.38 1.01 -5.37
N CYS A 132 -8.09 2.08 -4.98
CA CYS A 132 -7.46 3.14 -4.20
C CYS A 132 -8.11 3.28 -2.82
N PHE A 133 -7.34 3.81 -1.88
CA PHE A 133 -7.86 4.25 -0.59
C PHE A 133 -7.15 5.52 -0.14
N GLU A 134 -7.87 6.34 0.62
CA GLU A 134 -7.37 7.62 1.09
C GLU A 134 -6.81 7.50 2.51
N SER A 135 -5.94 8.45 2.86
CA SER A 135 -5.37 8.55 4.20
C SER A 135 -6.45 8.85 5.23
N ARG A 136 -6.21 8.43 6.43
CA ARG A 136 -7.10 8.65 7.55
C ARG A 136 -6.43 9.40 8.69
#